data_40569f8c18ee5c9c2eba201153ad6062
#
_entry.id   40569f8c18ee5c9c2eba201153ad6062
#
_cell.length_a   1.000
_cell.length_b   1.000
_cell.length_c   1.000
_cell.angle_alpha   90.00
_cell.angle_beta   90.00
_cell.angle_gamma   90.00
#
_symmetry.space_group_name_H-M   'P 1'
#
loop_
_entity.id
_entity.type
_entity.pdbx_description
1 polymer ?
#
loop_
_entity_poly.entity_id
_entity_poly.type
_entity_poly.pdbx_seq_one_letter_code
_entity_poly.pdbx_strand_id
1 'polypeptide(L)'
;MNIRTFPSLIFLYACLVMSFSATLHANSQRSFTFPAAENIYVNDYAKLLNDDSIKQITNQLIKVKSNHGIEMTVVTIESLINYRAGPTIEPFATALFNNWGVGDAKKNNGIMILVSRQDRKMRIEVGKGYGSEWDSVMQSVIDNEFIPHFKNENYPRGIKNGVTKTIKALTNSDYSVFSVKDTLSNIWSTLGYWWFVIIVPAGFTALIKVRNIIRRRPRKCHRCNYPMTLLGEVADNLHLDRGQRFEEFLSSVDYYVRHCTQCEHIEIDRYKSWYTPVGACPQCKYITLKSESEVISAATTSSTGLKRVDYDCRNCKYHDSEMVTIPKKRKSSSSSGGGSFGGGSSSGGGASGSW
;
A
#
# COMPACT_ATOMS: atom_id res chain seq x y z
N MET A 1 -67.43 -1.17 -78.45
CA MET A 1 -67.68 -1.31 -77.00
C MET A 1 -66.31 -1.36 -76.33
N ASN A 2 -65.82 -0.21 -75.78
CA ASN A 2 -64.48 -0.02 -75.24
C ASN A 2 -64.49 -0.37 -73.77
N ILE A 3 -63.71 -1.37 -73.40
CA ILE A 3 -63.40 -1.67 -71.96
C ILE A 3 -62.06 -0.98 -71.62
N ARG A 4 -62.15 0.13 -70.88
CA ARG A 4 -60.96 0.77 -70.28
C ARG A 4 -60.65 0.02 -69.00
N THR A 5 -59.52 -0.68 -69.01
CA THR A 5 -58.94 -1.30 -67.83
C THR A 5 -58.20 -0.24 -66.96
N PHE A 6 -58.52 -0.19 -65.65
CA PHE A 6 -57.91 0.67 -64.68
C PHE A 6 -56.61 0.05 -64.12
N PRO A 7 -55.42 0.62 -64.36
CA PRO A 7 -54.19 0.12 -63.74
C PRO A 7 -53.87 0.78 -62.37
N SER A 8 -54.77 1.64 -61.84
CA SER A 8 -54.43 2.43 -60.65
C SER A 8 -54.53 1.71 -59.31
N LEU A 9 -55.31 0.64 -59.18
CA LEU A 9 -55.47 -0.03 -57.87
C LEU A 9 -54.28 -0.96 -57.48
N ILE A 10 -53.64 -1.58 -58.47
CA ILE A 10 -52.50 -2.50 -58.21
C ILE A 10 -51.24 -1.74 -57.77
N PHE A 11 -51.04 -0.53 -58.30
CA PHE A 11 -49.90 0.32 -57.89
C PHE A 11 -50.05 0.86 -56.49
N LEU A 12 -51.28 1.20 -56.04
CA LEU A 12 -51.53 1.66 -54.67
C LEU A 12 -51.32 0.54 -53.63
N TYR A 13 -51.65 -0.70 -53.95
CA TYR A 13 -51.48 -1.84 -53.07
C TYR A 13 -50.01 -2.25 -52.95
N ALA A 14 -49.20 -2.17 -54.01
CA ALA A 14 -47.80 -2.43 -54.04
C ALA A 14 -46.97 -1.37 -53.21
N CYS A 15 -47.36 -0.09 -53.29
CA CYS A 15 -46.75 0.97 -52.47
C CYS A 15 -47.09 0.85 -50.98
N LEU A 16 -48.31 0.38 -50.63
CA LEU A 16 -48.72 0.18 -49.25
C LEU A 16 -48.03 -1.01 -48.60
N VAL A 17 -47.72 -2.08 -49.35
CA VAL A 17 -47.01 -3.25 -48.85
C VAL A 17 -45.49 -2.95 -48.71
N MET A 18 -44.89 -2.13 -49.57
CA MET A 18 -43.51 -1.72 -49.47
C MET A 18 -43.24 -0.72 -48.32
N SER A 19 -44.24 0.11 -47.96
CA SER A 19 -44.09 1.02 -46.79
C SER A 19 -44.25 0.32 -45.44
N PHE A 20 -44.87 -0.88 -45.40
CA PHE A 20 -45.03 -1.64 -44.15
C PHE A 20 -43.82 -2.53 -43.83
N SER A 21 -42.94 -2.80 -44.81
CA SER A 21 -41.72 -3.60 -44.58
C SER A 21 -40.54 -2.78 -44.07
N ALA A 22 -40.62 -1.45 -44.07
CA ALA A 22 -39.53 -0.56 -43.68
C ALA A 22 -39.52 -0.22 -42.17
N THR A 23 -40.50 -0.65 -41.38
CA THR A 23 -40.63 -0.24 -39.98
C THR A 23 -40.26 -1.33 -38.96
N LEU A 24 -39.65 -2.45 -39.36
CA LEU A 24 -39.25 -3.54 -38.44
C LEU A 24 -37.75 -3.68 -38.21
N HIS A 25 -36.97 -2.65 -38.51
CA HIS A 25 -35.66 -2.49 -37.90
C HIS A 25 -35.77 -1.54 -36.72
N ALA A 26 -36.56 -1.89 -35.73
CA ALA A 26 -36.44 -1.34 -34.40
C ALA A 26 -35.07 -1.76 -33.89
N ASN A 27 -34.11 -0.85 -34.04
CA ASN A 27 -32.81 -0.95 -33.43
C ASN A 27 -33.06 -1.03 -31.92
N SER A 28 -33.12 -2.25 -31.38
CA SER A 28 -33.19 -2.51 -29.95
C SER A 28 -31.86 -2.01 -29.38
N GLN A 29 -31.74 -0.70 -29.15
CA GLN A 29 -30.68 -0.13 -28.37
C GLN A 29 -30.77 -0.78 -26.99
N ARG A 30 -29.92 -1.77 -26.73
CA ARG A 30 -29.77 -2.34 -25.41
C ARG A 30 -29.39 -1.19 -24.46
N SER A 31 -30.37 -0.78 -23.67
CA SER A 31 -30.15 0.21 -22.62
C SER A 31 -29.35 -0.47 -21.48
N PHE A 32 -28.05 -0.30 -21.49
CA PHE A 32 -27.19 -0.70 -20.37
C PHE A 32 -27.57 0.09 -19.11
N THR A 33 -27.46 -0.54 -17.96
CA THR A 33 -27.38 0.15 -16.69
C THR A 33 -25.89 0.23 -16.32
N PHE A 34 -25.43 1.38 -15.83
CA PHE A 34 -24.03 1.56 -15.49
C PHE A 34 -23.85 1.71 -13.98
N PRO A 35 -22.77 1.16 -13.39
CA PRO A 35 -22.40 1.50 -12.02
C PRO A 35 -22.04 2.98 -11.93
N ALA A 36 -22.33 3.61 -10.79
CA ALA A 36 -21.87 4.96 -10.52
C ALA A 36 -20.36 4.97 -10.29
N ALA A 37 -19.63 5.89 -10.89
CA ALA A 37 -18.19 6.02 -10.63
C ALA A 37 -17.97 6.60 -9.21
N GLU A 38 -17.49 5.79 -8.29
CA GLU A 38 -17.16 6.21 -6.92
C GLU A 38 -15.77 6.84 -6.85
N ASN A 39 -14.87 6.39 -7.74
CA ASN A 39 -13.49 6.85 -7.81
C ASN A 39 -13.02 6.89 -9.27
N ILE A 40 -12.22 7.89 -9.63
CA ILE A 40 -11.67 7.99 -11.00
C ILE A 40 -10.55 6.98 -11.28
N TYR A 41 -10.02 6.29 -10.28
CA TYR A 41 -8.89 5.36 -10.44
C TYR A 41 -9.30 3.89 -10.27
N VAL A 42 -9.94 3.53 -9.13
CA VAL A 42 -10.29 2.14 -8.83
C VAL A 42 -11.72 2.06 -8.32
N ASN A 43 -12.55 1.25 -9.01
CA ASN A 43 -13.94 0.95 -8.66
C ASN A 43 -14.10 -0.56 -8.56
N ASP A 44 -13.99 -1.10 -7.36
CA ASP A 44 -13.94 -2.55 -7.09
C ASP A 44 -15.31 -3.08 -6.60
N TYR A 45 -16.31 -3.15 -7.48
CA TYR A 45 -17.66 -3.62 -7.14
C TYR A 45 -17.73 -5.14 -6.90
N ALA A 46 -16.78 -5.91 -7.47
CA ALA A 46 -16.71 -7.35 -7.27
C ALA A 46 -15.86 -7.75 -6.04
N LYS A 47 -15.32 -6.78 -5.29
CA LYS A 47 -14.47 -6.98 -4.11
C LYS A 47 -13.31 -7.94 -4.37
N LEU A 48 -12.63 -7.78 -5.50
CA LEU A 48 -11.48 -8.57 -5.91
C LEU A 48 -10.17 -8.08 -5.31
N LEU A 49 -10.14 -6.85 -4.79
CA LEU A 49 -8.94 -6.19 -4.28
C LEU A 49 -9.03 -5.99 -2.77
N ASN A 50 -7.89 -6.10 -2.11
CA ASN A 50 -7.77 -5.65 -0.73
C ASN A 50 -7.34 -4.18 -0.67
N ASP A 51 -7.47 -3.55 0.50
CA ASP A 51 -7.16 -2.12 0.70
C ASP A 51 -5.73 -1.74 0.29
N ASP A 52 -4.74 -2.62 0.54
CA ASP A 52 -3.36 -2.39 0.16
C ASP A 52 -3.19 -2.38 -1.37
N SER A 53 -3.85 -3.30 -2.08
CA SER A 53 -3.85 -3.34 -3.55
C SER A 53 -4.54 -2.12 -4.16
N ILE A 54 -5.69 -1.72 -3.62
CA ILE A 54 -6.40 -0.50 -4.05
C ILE A 54 -5.49 0.72 -3.90
N LYS A 55 -4.82 0.89 -2.75
CA LYS A 55 -3.89 2.00 -2.51
C LYS A 55 -2.71 1.99 -3.47
N GLN A 56 -2.11 0.82 -3.71
CA GLN A 56 -0.96 0.69 -4.62
C GLN A 56 -1.34 1.04 -6.05
N ILE A 57 -2.44 0.48 -6.56
CA ILE A 57 -2.94 0.75 -7.91
C ILE A 57 -3.30 2.24 -8.03
N THR A 58 -4.07 2.80 -7.09
CA THR A 58 -4.44 4.21 -7.10
C THR A 58 -3.23 5.13 -7.17
N ASN A 59 -2.18 4.86 -6.37
CA ASN A 59 -0.95 5.65 -6.39
C ASN A 59 -0.21 5.57 -7.74
N GLN A 60 -0.23 4.40 -8.41
CA GLN A 60 0.33 4.27 -9.77
C GLN A 60 -0.46 5.11 -10.77
N LEU A 61 -1.79 5.03 -10.74
CA LEU A 61 -2.66 5.74 -11.67
C LEU A 61 -2.61 7.26 -11.48
N ILE A 62 -2.50 7.74 -10.24
CA ILE A 62 -2.24 9.17 -9.93
C ILE A 62 -0.94 9.63 -10.57
N LYS A 63 0.15 8.87 -10.41
CA LYS A 63 1.45 9.21 -11.00
C LYS A 63 1.42 9.23 -12.53
N VAL A 64 0.71 8.29 -13.14
CA VAL A 64 0.56 8.25 -14.60
C VAL A 64 -0.21 9.46 -15.10
N LYS A 65 -1.31 9.80 -14.44
CA LYS A 65 -2.08 11.00 -14.78
C LYS A 65 -1.25 12.28 -14.63
N SER A 66 -0.49 12.40 -13.53
CA SER A 66 0.33 13.60 -13.28
C SER A 66 1.52 13.73 -14.23
N ASN A 67 2.20 12.63 -14.56
CA ASN A 67 3.45 12.66 -15.33
C ASN A 67 3.24 12.60 -16.85
N HIS A 68 2.19 11.87 -17.29
CA HIS A 68 1.94 11.61 -18.71
C HIS A 68 0.59 12.14 -19.20
N GLY A 69 -0.26 12.63 -18.30
CA GLY A 69 -1.59 13.11 -18.63
C GLY A 69 -2.56 12.00 -19.11
N ILE A 70 -2.21 10.72 -18.89
CA ILE A 70 -3.04 9.57 -19.26
C ILE A 70 -3.98 9.28 -18.11
N GLU A 71 -5.27 9.27 -18.38
CA GLU A 71 -6.30 8.91 -17.41
C GLU A 71 -6.62 7.42 -17.52
N MET A 72 -6.39 6.69 -16.44
CA MET A 72 -6.56 5.24 -16.41
C MET A 72 -7.41 4.84 -15.22
N THR A 73 -8.38 3.93 -15.44
CA THR A 73 -9.27 3.42 -14.40
C THR A 73 -9.32 1.89 -14.41
N VAL A 74 -9.49 1.31 -13.23
CA VAL A 74 -9.74 -0.12 -13.03
C VAL A 74 -11.15 -0.30 -12.51
N VAL A 75 -11.92 -1.16 -13.16
CA VAL A 75 -13.31 -1.46 -12.80
C VAL A 75 -13.45 -2.97 -12.65
N THR A 76 -13.94 -3.43 -11.52
CA THR A 76 -14.32 -4.82 -11.34
C THR A 76 -15.82 -4.93 -11.12
N ILE A 77 -16.47 -5.87 -11.78
CA ILE A 77 -17.90 -6.15 -11.62
C ILE A 77 -18.13 -7.64 -11.36
N GLU A 78 -19.20 -7.96 -10.67
CA GLU A 78 -19.55 -9.35 -10.40
C GLU A 78 -19.96 -10.10 -11.67
N SER A 79 -20.88 -9.54 -12.46
CA SER A 79 -21.33 -10.11 -13.73
C SER A 79 -21.92 -9.04 -14.65
N LEU A 80 -21.76 -9.22 -15.95
CA LEU A 80 -22.34 -8.38 -17.01
C LEU A 80 -23.86 -8.35 -16.96
N ILE A 81 -24.50 -9.44 -16.57
CA ILE A 81 -25.95 -9.55 -16.51
C ILE A 81 -26.58 -8.55 -15.54
N ASN A 82 -25.88 -8.19 -14.48
CA ASN A 82 -26.33 -7.21 -13.49
C ASN A 82 -26.51 -5.81 -14.09
N TYR A 83 -25.92 -5.57 -15.25
CA TYR A 83 -25.94 -4.30 -15.98
C TYR A 83 -26.72 -4.38 -17.29
N ARG A 84 -27.56 -5.40 -17.43
CA ARG A 84 -28.32 -5.69 -18.69
C ARG A 84 -27.41 -5.84 -19.91
N ALA A 85 -26.13 -6.18 -19.68
CA ALA A 85 -25.19 -6.44 -20.75
C ALA A 85 -25.39 -7.86 -21.30
N GLY A 86 -25.10 -8.03 -22.58
CA GLY A 86 -25.13 -9.34 -23.22
C GLY A 86 -23.90 -10.19 -22.82
N PRO A 87 -23.70 -11.35 -23.45
CA PRO A 87 -22.62 -12.25 -23.10
C PRO A 87 -21.21 -11.74 -23.48
N THR A 88 -21.13 -10.70 -24.31
CA THR A 88 -19.88 -10.10 -24.76
C THR A 88 -19.53 -8.86 -23.92
N ILE A 89 -18.27 -8.74 -23.50
CA ILE A 89 -17.82 -7.66 -22.63
C ILE A 89 -17.55 -6.35 -23.40
N GLU A 90 -17.22 -6.45 -24.67
CA GLU A 90 -16.79 -5.34 -25.52
C GLU A 90 -17.83 -4.22 -25.62
N PRO A 91 -19.09 -4.48 -25.99
CA PRO A 91 -20.09 -3.41 -26.12
C PRO A 91 -20.36 -2.70 -24.79
N PHE A 92 -20.33 -3.45 -23.68
CA PHE A 92 -20.52 -2.90 -22.36
C PHE A 92 -19.33 -2.04 -21.92
N ALA A 93 -18.10 -2.53 -22.14
CA ALA A 93 -16.89 -1.78 -21.81
C ALA A 93 -16.81 -0.45 -22.53
N THR A 94 -17.04 -0.45 -23.87
CA THR A 94 -17.07 0.76 -24.67
C THR A 94 -18.16 1.73 -24.22
N ALA A 95 -19.36 1.22 -23.93
CA ALA A 95 -20.48 2.04 -23.47
C ALA A 95 -20.19 2.62 -22.06
N LEU A 96 -19.63 1.84 -21.14
CA LEU A 96 -19.25 2.28 -19.80
C LEU A 96 -18.15 3.34 -19.86
N PHE A 97 -17.11 3.10 -20.68
CA PHE A 97 -16.04 4.05 -20.93
C PHE A 97 -16.56 5.42 -21.36
N ASN A 98 -17.45 5.40 -22.35
CA ASN A 98 -18.09 6.62 -22.91
C ASN A 98 -19.06 7.27 -21.92
N ASN A 99 -19.78 6.48 -21.14
CA ASN A 99 -20.70 7.00 -20.11
C ASN A 99 -19.94 7.73 -18.99
N TRP A 100 -18.80 7.18 -18.56
CA TRP A 100 -17.95 7.82 -17.57
C TRP A 100 -17.08 8.94 -18.15
N GLY A 101 -16.82 8.92 -19.46
CA GLY A 101 -15.95 9.90 -20.13
C GLY A 101 -14.49 9.76 -19.75
N VAL A 102 -13.96 8.53 -19.74
CA VAL A 102 -12.58 8.26 -19.31
C VAL A 102 -11.57 8.87 -20.25
N GLY A 103 -10.63 9.67 -19.73
CA GLY A 103 -9.60 10.34 -20.53
C GLY A 103 -9.90 11.80 -20.82
N ASP A 104 -8.91 12.49 -21.39
CA ASP A 104 -9.05 13.89 -21.79
C ASP A 104 -9.97 14.04 -23.03
N ALA A 105 -10.92 14.96 -23.00
CA ALA A 105 -11.91 15.16 -24.07
C ALA A 105 -11.29 15.52 -25.43
N LYS A 106 -10.11 16.14 -25.45
CA LYS A 106 -9.43 16.53 -26.70
C LYS A 106 -8.49 15.45 -27.18
N LYS A 107 -7.77 14.79 -26.26
CA LYS A 107 -6.75 13.77 -26.58
C LYS A 107 -7.36 12.38 -26.72
N ASN A 108 -8.50 12.11 -26.08
CA ASN A 108 -9.12 10.78 -26.01
C ASN A 108 -8.11 9.68 -25.60
N ASN A 109 -7.27 9.98 -24.61
CA ASN A 109 -6.17 9.13 -24.16
C ASN A 109 -6.49 8.38 -22.86
N GLY A 110 -7.74 8.05 -22.65
CA GLY A 110 -8.20 7.26 -21.53
C GLY A 110 -7.93 5.77 -21.70
N ILE A 111 -7.81 5.06 -20.57
CA ILE A 111 -7.70 3.59 -20.51
C ILE A 111 -8.64 3.07 -19.43
N MET A 112 -9.41 2.04 -19.73
CA MET A 112 -10.24 1.34 -18.76
C MET A 112 -9.89 -0.15 -18.74
N ILE A 113 -9.55 -0.68 -17.57
CA ILE A 113 -9.42 -2.12 -17.35
C ILE A 113 -10.68 -2.59 -16.65
N LEU A 114 -11.51 -3.36 -17.38
CA LEU A 114 -12.75 -3.93 -16.88
C LEU A 114 -12.59 -5.43 -16.66
N VAL A 115 -12.95 -5.90 -15.47
CA VAL A 115 -12.92 -7.33 -15.09
C VAL A 115 -14.30 -7.76 -14.62
N SER A 116 -14.87 -8.76 -15.28
CA SER A 116 -16.12 -9.41 -14.87
C SER A 116 -15.82 -10.79 -14.27
N ARG A 117 -16.03 -10.91 -12.96
CA ARG A 117 -15.59 -12.08 -12.17
C ARG A 117 -16.31 -13.36 -12.57
N GLN A 118 -17.64 -13.36 -12.51
CA GLN A 118 -18.44 -14.57 -12.77
C GLN A 118 -18.46 -14.96 -14.24
N ASP A 119 -18.39 -13.97 -15.15
CA ASP A 119 -18.31 -14.24 -16.58
C ASP A 119 -16.92 -14.70 -17.02
N ARG A 120 -15.91 -14.62 -16.13
CA ARG A 120 -14.50 -14.88 -16.42
C ARG A 120 -14.02 -14.14 -17.66
N LYS A 121 -14.34 -12.87 -17.74
CA LYS A 121 -13.99 -12.00 -18.87
C LYS A 121 -13.35 -10.72 -18.39
N MET A 122 -12.41 -10.25 -19.16
CA MET A 122 -11.81 -8.95 -18.95
C MET A 122 -11.63 -8.20 -20.28
N ARG A 123 -11.48 -6.88 -20.18
CA ARG A 123 -11.16 -6.05 -21.31
C ARG A 123 -10.28 -4.88 -20.89
N ILE A 124 -9.31 -4.56 -21.72
CA ILE A 124 -8.63 -3.27 -21.70
C ILE A 124 -9.22 -2.44 -22.85
N GLU A 125 -10.02 -1.45 -22.52
CA GLU A 125 -10.63 -0.52 -23.45
C GLU A 125 -9.70 0.71 -23.58
N VAL A 126 -9.40 1.12 -24.79
CA VAL A 126 -8.57 2.30 -25.08
C VAL A 126 -9.37 3.41 -25.72
N GLY A 127 -9.04 4.65 -25.42
CA GLY A 127 -9.68 5.83 -25.99
C GLY A 127 -9.32 5.99 -27.47
N LYS A 128 -10.13 6.77 -28.22
CA LYS A 128 -9.97 7.03 -29.66
C LYS A 128 -8.61 7.64 -30.03
N GLY A 129 -7.90 8.22 -29.07
CA GLY A 129 -6.56 8.78 -29.28
C GLY A 129 -5.48 7.73 -29.55
N TYR A 130 -5.78 6.44 -29.29
CA TYR A 130 -4.90 5.32 -29.59
C TYR A 130 -5.30 4.67 -30.91
N GLY A 131 -4.32 4.30 -31.74
CA GLY A 131 -4.56 3.56 -32.98
C GLY A 131 -4.77 2.07 -32.75
N SER A 132 -5.19 1.34 -33.79
CA SER A 132 -5.42 -0.11 -33.72
C SER A 132 -4.17 -0.94 -33.44
N GLU A 133 -2.99 -0.38 -33.60
CA GLU A 133 -1.71 -0.99 -33.21
C GLU A 133 -1.65 -1.30 -31.71
N TRP A 134 -2.41 -0.57 -30.89
CA TRP A 134 -2.48 -0.78 -29.45
C TRP A 134 -3.31 -2.02 -29.08
N ASP A 135 -4.19 -2.49 -29.95
CA ASP A 135 -5.01 -3.68 -29.67
C ASP A 135 -4.11 -4.92 -29.45
N SER A 136 -3.10 -5.12 -30.29
CA SER A 136 -2.17 -6.23 -30.15
C SER A 136 -1.27 -6.10 -28.89
N VAL A 137 -0.88 -4.89 -28.55
CA VAL A 137 -0.11 -4.61 -27.33
C VAL A 137 -0.94 -4.92 -26.08
N MET A 138 -2.21 -4.48 -26.04
CA MET A 138 -3.12 -4.76 -24.93
C MET A 138 -3.44 -6.25 -24.85
N GLN A 139 -3.59 -6.95 -26.00
CA GLN A 139 -3.77 -8.39 -26.00
C GLN A 139 -2.59 -9.12 -25.36
N SER A 140 -1.36 -8.74 -25.71
CA SER A 140 -0.16 -9.31 -25.11
C SER A 140 -0.09 -9.10 -23.58
N VAL A 141 -0.51 -7.91 -23.11
CA VAL A 141 -0.57 -7.63 -21.67
C VAL A 141 -1.62 -8.51 -20.99
N ILE A 142 -2.80 -8.68 -21.60
CA ILE A 142 -3.85 -9.54 -21.07
C ILE A 142 -3.36 -10.98 -20.93
N ASP A 143 -2.81 -11.54 -21.99
CA ASP A 143 -2.42 -12.95 -22.05
C ASP A 143 -1.25 -13.30 -21.12
N ASN A 144 -0.33 -12.37 -20.93
CA ASN A 144 0.90 -12.64 -20.14
C ASN A 144 0.79 -12.20 -18.67
N GLU A 145 0.00 -11.17 -18.35
CA GLU A 145 0.00 -10.58 -17.01
C GLU A 145 -1.31 -10.76 -16.24
N PHE A 146 -2.46 -10.80 -16.93
CA PHE A 146 -3.75 -10.98 -16.26
C PHE A 146 -4.18 -12.45 -16.21
N ILE A 147 -4.30 -13.08 -17.38
CA ILE A 147 -4.90 -14.43 -17.50
C ILE A 147 -4.19 -15.49 -16.67
N PRO A 148 -2.85 -15.57 -16.60
CA PRO A 148 -2.17 -16.60 -15.79
C PRO A 148 -2.53 -16.49 -14.29
N HIS A 149 -2.71 -15.28 -13.79
CA HIS A 149 -3.09 -15.06 -12.41
C HIS A 149 -4.58 -15.31 -12.16
N PHE A 150 -5.45 -14.92 -13.10
CA PHE A 150 -6.89 -15.09 -13.01
C PHE A 150 -7.33 -16.56 -13.06
N LYS A 151 -6.64 -17.38 -13.84
CA LYS A 151 -6.81 -18.84 -13.82
C LYS A 151 -6.59 -19.47 -12.45
N ASN A 152 -5.72 -18.87 -11.65
CA ASN A 152 -5.42 -19.29 -10.28
C ASN A 152 -6.18 -18.47 -9.23
N GLU A 153 -7.22 -17.75 -9.61
CA GLU A 153 -8.06 -16.88 -8.75
C GLU A 153 -7.27 -15.78 -7.99
N ASN A 154 -6.03 -15.52 -8.39
CA ASN A 154 -5.19 -14.48 -7.79
C ASN A 154 -5.43 -13.12 -8.46
N TYR A 155 -6.64 -12.60 -8.33
CA TYR A 155 -7.08 -11.35 -8.94
C TYR A 155 -6.24 -10.13 -8.50
N PRO A 156 -5.93 -9.93 -7.20
CA PRO A 156 -5.16 -8.76 -6.80
C PRO A 156 -3.79 -8.67 -7.47
N ARG A 157 -3.10 -9.81 -7.58
CA ARG A 157 -1.79 -9.89 -8.23
C ARG A 157 -1.90 -9.68 -9.74
N GLY A 158 -2.88 -10.31 -10.38
CA GLY A 158 -3.12 -10.16 -11.82
C GLY A 158 -3.43 -8.71 -12.20
N ILE A 159 -4.35 -8.06 -11.47
CA ILE A 159 -4.71 -6.67 -11.72
C ILE A 159 -3.51 -5.74 -11.49
N LYS A 160 -2.78 -5.91 -10.39
CA LYS A 160 -1.59 -5.07 -10.10
C LYS A 160 -0.51 -5.21 -11.17
N ASN A 161 -0.17 -6.44 -11.56
CA ASN A 161 0.84 -6.70 -12.58
C ASN A 161 0.39 -6.17 -13.94
N GLY A 162 -0.86 -6.45 -14.32
CA GLY A 162 -1.42 -5.99 -15.58
C GLY A 162 -1.49 -4.47 -15.68
N VAL A 163 -1.92 -3.78 -14.62
CA VAL A 163 -1.87 -2.30 -14.56
C VAL A 163 -0.44 -1.80 -14.78
N THR A 164 0.53 -2.35 -14.05
CA THR A 164 1.94 -1.95 -14.17
C THR A 164 2.47 -2.15 -15.60
N LYS A 165 2.14 -3.26 -16.23
CA LYS A 165 2.58 -3.55 -17.61
C LYS A 165 1.85 -2.71 -18.65
N THR A 166 0.55 -2.47 -18.47
CA THR A 166 -0.19 -1.53 -19.33
C THR A 166 0.45 -0.15 -19.30
N ILE A 167 0.78 0.35 -18.10
CA ILE A 167 1.45 1.63 -17.92
C ILE A 167 2.81 1.63 -18.61
N LYS A 168 3.62 0.58 -18.41
CA LYS A 168 4.93 0.45 -19.02
C LYS A 168 4.86 0.46 -20.55
N ALA A 169 3.90 -0.25 -21.11
CA ALA A 169 3.67 -0.25 -22.55
C ALA A 169 3.35 1.15 -23.09
N LEU A 170 2.48 1.90 -22.39
CA LEU A 170 2.03 3.24 -22.81
C LEU A 170 3.08 4.34 -22.64
N THR A 171 3.95 4.24 -21.63
CA THR A 171 4.83 5.35 -21.20
C THR A 171 6.31 5.05 -21.34
N ASN A 172 6.65 3.80 -21.66
CA ASN A 172 8.01 3.26 -21.59
C ASN A 172 8.70 3.50 -20.22
N SER A 173 7.91 3.77 -19.18
CA SER A 173 8.35 4.07 -17.82
C SER A 173 7.98 2.94 -16.87
N ASP A 174 8.89 2.58 -15.99
CA ASP A 174 8.66 1.51 -15.02
C ASP A 174 8.07 2.09 -13.72
N TYR A 175 6.75 1.95 -13.55
CA TYR A 175 6.02 2.35 -12.34
C TYR A 175 5.83 1.17 -11.36
N SER A 176 6.66 0.13 -11.48
CA SER A 176 6.63 -0.94 -10.49
C SER A 176 6.80 -0.33 -9.11
N VAL A 177 5.78 -0.44 -8.27
CA VAL A 177 5.93 -0.16 -6.84
C VAL A 177 6.81 -1.27 -6.31
N PHE A 178 8.10 -0.96 -6.15
CA PHE A 178 9.01 -1.84 -5.45
C PHE A 178 8.53 -1.87 -3.98
N SER A 179 7.56 -2.72 -3.71
CA SER A 179 7.16 -2.98 -2.33
C SER A 179 8.26 -3.86 -1.74
N VAL A 180 9.04 -3.29 -0.85
CA VAL A 180 9.97 -4.04 0.01
C VAL A 180 9.24 -5.22 0.66
N LYS A 181 7.93 -5.07 0.90
CA LYS A 181 7.03 -6.10 1.43
C LYS A 181 6.83 -7.28 0.46
N ASP A 182 6.69 -7.03 -0.86
CA ASP A 182 6.50 -8.09 -1.86
C ASP A 182 7.82 -8.84 -2.13
N THR A 183 8.96 -8.14 -2.09
CA THR A 183 10.29 -8.76 -2.16
C THR A 183 10.56 -9.60 -0.93
N LEU A 184 10.23 -9.09 0.26
CA LEU A 184 10.29 -9.85 1.50
C LEU A 184 9.34 -11.04 1.49
N SER A 185 8.09 -10.91 1.02
CA SER A 185 7.14 -12.03 0.95
C SER A 185 7.60 -13.14 0.01
N ASN A 186 8.24 -12.80 -1.11
CA ASN A 186 8.85 -13.79 -2.00
C ASN A 186 10.08 -14.47 -1.38
N ILE A 187 10.90 -13.73 -0.63
CA ILE A 187 12.01 -14.29 0.17
C ILE A 187 11.45 -15.17 1.29
N TRP A 188 10.34 -14.78 1.94
CA TRP A 188 9.67 -15.56 2.96
C TRP A 188 9.07 -16.86 2.45
N SER A 189 8.47 -16.88 1.28
CA SER A 189 7.90 -18.09 0.67
C SER A 189 8.98 -19.10 0.22
N THR A 190 10.16 -18.61 -0.16
CA THR A 190 11.25 -19.43 -0.68
C THR A 190 12.17 -19.97 0.41
N LEU A 191 12.38 -19.21 1.49
CA LEU A 191 13.33 -19.55 2.56
C LEU A 191 12.66 -20.07 3.84
N GLY A 192 11.33 -20.01 3.92
CA GLY A 192 10.55 -20.42 5.08
C GLY A 192 10.75 -19.55 6.32
N TYR A 193 9.78 -19.54 7.22
CA TYR A 193 9.76 -18.75 8.45
C TYR A 193 10.95 -19.05 9.40
N TRP A 194 11.52 -20.26 9.29
CA TRP A 194 12.52 -20.79 10.22
C TRP A 194 13.85 -20.06 10.25
N TRP A 195 14.31 -19.50 9.14
CA TRP A 195 15.62 -18.85 9.16
C TRP A 195 15.61 -17.49 9.86
N PHE A 196 14.46 -16.79 9.95
CA PHE A 196 14.34 -15.60 10.79
C PHE A 196 14.40 -15.96 12.29
N VAL A 197 13.80 -17.07 12.67
CA VAL A 197 13.85 -17.56 14.05
C VAL A 197 15.28 -17.96 14.45
N ILE A 198 16.13 -18.31 13.50
CA ILE A 198 17.51 -18.74 13.76
C ILE A 198 18.51 -17.58 13.54
N ILE A 199 18.45 -16.90 12.40
CA ILE A 199 19.48 -15.91 12.03
C ILE A 199 19.36 -14.58 12.78
N VAL A 200 18.13 -14.10 13.03
CA VAL A 200 17.96 -12.85 13.77
C VAL A 200 18.45 -12.97 15.21
N PRO A 201 18.07 -13.99 15.99
CA PRO A 201 18.65 -14.17 17.33
C PRO A 201 20.15 -14.47 17.30
N ALA A 202 20.64 -15.26 16.34
CA ALA A 202 22.08 -15.52 16.21
C ALA A 202 22.88 -14.26 15.89
N GLY A 203 22.38 -13.43 14.97
CA GLY A 203 22.98 -12.13 14.65
C GLY A 203 22.96 -11.17 15.84
N PHE A 204 21.85 -11.13 16.57
CA PHE A 204 21.72 -10.30 17.76
C PHE A 204 22.67 -10.75 18.88
N THR A 205 22.76 -12.05 19.13
CA THR A 205 23.71 -12.59 20.13
C THR A 205 25.17 -12.37 19.72
N ALA A 206 25.50 -12.47 18.44
CA ALA A 206 26.82 -12.15 17.91
C ALA A 206 27.16 -10.67 18.12
N LEU A 207 26.25 -9.75 17.85
CA LEU A 207 26.42 -8.31 18.10
C LEU A 207 26.66 -8.00 19.58
N ILE A 208 25.91 -8.64 20.48
CA ILE A 208 26.12 -8.50 21.93
C ILE A 208 27.51 -9.00 22.32
N LYS A 209 27.93 -10.17 21.82
CA LYS A 209 29.25 -10.72 22.11
C LYS A 209 30.37 -9.81 21.60
N VAL A 210 30.29 -9.33 20.37
CA VAL A 210 31.26 -8.40 19.78
C VAL A 210 31.36 -7.11 20.61
N ARG A 211 30.20 -6.53 20.98
CA ARG A 211 30.14 -5.35 21.85
C ARG A 211 30.83 -5.58 23.19
N ASN A 212 30.56 -6.73 23.82
CA ASN A 212 31.19 -7.07 25.12
C ASN A 212 32.71 -7.29 25.00
N ILE A 213 33.15 -7.91 23.89
CA ILE A 213 34.62 -8.06 23.63
C ILE A 213 35.26 -6.69 23.46
N ILE A 214 34.65 -5.77 22.70
CA ILE A 214 35.18 -4.41 22.50
C ILE A 214 35.24 -3.66 23.83
N ARG A 215 34.24 -3.75 24.69
CA ARG A 215 34.18 -3.08 26.00
C ARG A 215 35.22 -3.64 26.99
N ARG A 216 35.52 -4.94 26.94
CA ARG A 216 36.45 -5.60 27.82
C ARG A 216 37.91 -5.55 27.34
N ARG A 217 38.19 -4.94 26.19
CA ARG A 217 39.58 -4.81 25.69
C ARG A 217 40.46 -4.12 26.70
N PRO A 218 41.71 -4.63 26.93
CA PRO A 218 42.65 -3.98 27.79
C PRO A 218 42.99 -2.58 27.25
N ARG A 219 43.04 -1.59 28.14
CA ARG A 219 43.44 -0.21 27.84
C ARG A 219 44.70 0.17 28.60
N LYS A 220 45.40 1.18 28.09
CA LYS A 220 46.58 1.73 28.77
C LYS A 220 46.16 2.88 29.68
N CYS A 221 46.76 2.96 30.82
CA CYS A 221 46.54 4.02 31.79
C CYS A 221 46.97 5.39 31.22
N HIS A 222 46.16 6.42 31.37
CA HIS A 222 46.47 7.78 30.90
C HIS A 222 47.65 8.41 31.63
N ARG A 223 47.96 7.96 32.86
CA ARG A 223 49.04 8.56 33.68
C ARG A 223 50.40 7.94 33.43
N CYS A 224 50.50 6.62 33.32
CA CYS A 224 51.79 5.92 33.25
C CYS A 224 51.92 5.02 32.01
N ASN A 225 50.92 4.99 31.11
CA ASN A 225 50.91 4.18 29.90
C ASN A 225 51.02 2.66 30.12
N TYR A 226 50.90 2.21 31.37
CA TYR A 226 50.90 0.78 31.74
C TYR A 226 49.53 0.15 31.45
N PRO A 227 49.46 -1.15 31.08
CA PRO A 227 48.17 -1.80 30.84
C PRO A 227 47.35 -1.89 32.13
N MET A 228 46.07 -1.52 32.03
CA MET A 228 45.10 -1.57 33.13
C MET A 228 44.38 -2.91 33.17
N THR A 229 44.11 -3.41 34.36
CA THR A 229 43.28 -4.60 34.61
C THR A 229 41.82 -4.20 34.82
N LEU A 230 40.91 -4.97 34.24
CA LEU A 230 39.47 -4.82 34.48
C LEU A 230 39.14 -5.52 35.81
N LEU A 231 38.50 -4.82 36.74
CA LEU A 231 38.00 -5.39 37.97
C LEU A 231 36.76 -6.24 37.73
N GLY A 232 36.56 -7.25 38.59
CA GLY A 232 35.35 -8.05 38.57
C GLY A 232 34.25 -7.39 39.42
N GLU A 233 32.98 -7.78 39.20
CA GLU A 233 31.77 -7.17 39.80
C GLU A 233 31.81 -6.98 41.34
N VAL A 234 32.51 -7.81 42.06
CA VAL A 234 32.65 -7.66 43.52
C VAL A 234 33.66 -6.56 43.90
N ALA A 235 34.75 -6.45 43.12
CA ALA A 235 35.81 -5.47 43.37
C ALA A 235 35.44 -4.09 42.81
N ASP A 236 34.74 -4.00 41.69
CA ASP A 236 34.33 -2.73 41.10
C ASP A 236 33.28 -1.99 41.96
N ASN A 237 32.39 -2.73 42.62
CA ASN A 237 31.41 -2.18 43.57
C ASN A 237 32.03 -1.36 44.73
N LEU A 238 33.31 -1.59 45.05
CA LEU A 238 34.02 -0.80 46.06
C LEU A 238 34.36 0.61 45.55
N HIS A 239 34.42 0.79 44.23
CA HIS A 239 34.80 2.05 43.57
C HIS A 239 33.59 2.79 42.99
N LEU A 240 32.42 2.15 42.96
CA LEU A 240 31.17 2.74 42.47
C LEU A 240 30.39 3.37 43.63
N ASP A 241 29.79 4.54 43.37
CA ASP A 241 28.88 5.15 44.31
C ASP A 241 27.53 4.45 44.38
N ARG A 242 26.71 4.82 45.37
CA ARG A 242 25.39 4.21 45.57
C ARG A 242 24.49 4.34 44.32
N GLY A 243 24.51 5.47 43.62
CA GLY A 243 23.69 5.72 42.47
C GLY A 243 24.12 4.89 41.25
N GLN A 244 25.43 4.74 41.04
CA GLN A 244 26.03 3.91 39.98
C GLN A 244 25.69 2.43 40.18
N ARG A 245 25.88 1.91 41.39
CA ARG A 245 25.47 0.52 41.75
C ARG A 245 23.98 0.29 41.56
N PHE A 246 23.16 1.32 41.77
CA PHE A 246 21.74 1.22 41.58
C PHE A 246 21.35 1.26 40.07
N GLU A 247 22.07 2.01 39.22
CA GLU A 247 21.93 1.97 37.76
C GLU A 247 22.26 0.58 37.21
N GLU A 248 23.32 -0.07 37.71
CA GLU A 248 23.67 -1.47 37.36
C GLU A 248 22.58 -2.45 37.79
N PHE A 249 22.11 -2.35 39.02
CA PHE A 249 21.02 -3.20 39.54
C PHE A 249 19.77 -3.10 38.68
N LEU A 250 19.46 -1.91 38.14
CA LEU A 250 18.34 -1.69 37.22
C LEU A 250 18.69 -2.04 35.76
N SER A 251 19.92 -2.50 35.50
CA SER A 251 20.41 -2.76 34.14
C SER A 251 20.24 -1.56 33.20
N SER A 252 20.23 -0.34 33.73
CA SER A 252 20.12 0.91 32.99
C SER A 252 21.44 1.42 32.46
N VAL A 253 22.51 1.14 33.17
CA VAL A 253 23.91 1.47 32.84
C VAL A 253 24.81 0.33 33.28
N ASP A 254 25.79 -0.05 32.47
CA ASP A 254 26.87 -0.95 32.81
C ASP A 254 28.11 -0.13 33.11
N TYR A 255 28.81 -0.40 34.23
CA TYR A 255 30.06 0.23 34.60
C TYR A 255 31.21 -0.76 34.44
N TYR A 256 32.34 -0.29 33.93
CA TYR A 256 33.56 -1.07 33.81
C TYR A 256 34.68 -0.32 34.53
N VAL A 257 35.08 -0.82 35.69
CA VAL A 257 36.12 -0.23 36.52
C VAL A 257 37.46 -0.86 36.17
N ARG A 258 38.44 -0.01 35.78
CA ARG A 258 39.79 -0.43 35.43
C ARG A 258 40.75 0.12 36.46
N HIS A 259 41.67 -0.73 36.92
CA HIS A 259 42.69 -0.40 37.88
C HIS A 259 44.09 -0.54 37.26
N CYS A 260 44.92 0.45 37.45
CA CYS A 260 46.31 0.42 37.04
C CYS A 260 47.18 -0.07 38.21
N THR A 261 47.78 -1.25 38.07
CA THR A 261 48.63 -1.83 39.11
C THR A 261 49.94 -1.10 39.33
N GLN A 262 50.36 -0.21 38.39
CA GLN A 262 51.63 0.54 38.49
C GLN A 262 51.48 1.86 39.25
N CYS A 263 50.39 2.60 39.07
CA CYS A 263 50.16 3.92 39.65
C CYS A 263 48.85 4.05 40.43
N GLU A 264 48.19 2.92 40.68
CA GLU A 264 46.93 2.81 41.44
C GLU A 264 45.78 3.68 40.88
N HIS A 265 45.94 4.19 39.66
CA HIS A 265 44.89 4.98 38.99
C HIS A 265 43.70 4.12 38.62
N ILE A 266 42.50 4.65 38.89
CA ILE A 266 41.21 4.00 38.58
C ILE A 266 40.51 4.79 37.49
N GLU A 267 40.00 4.07 36.49
CA GLU A 267 39.13 4.61 35.42
C GLU A 267 37.78 3.88 35.45
N ILE A 268 36.69 4.64 35.39
CA ILE A 268 35.34 4.13 35.37
C ILE A 268 34.70 4.49 34.03
N ASP A 269 34.49 3.49 33.19
CA ASP A 269 33.77 3.63 31.92
C ASP A 269 32.28 3.40 32.14
N ARG A 270 31.44 4.29 31.60
CA ARG A 270 29.99 4.24 31.70
C ARG A 270 29.36 3.89 30.36
N TYR A 271 28.56 2.83 30.30
CA TYR A 271 27.86 2.38 29.09
C TYR A 271 26.38 2.30 29.31
N LYS A 272 25.61 3.22 28.72
CA LYS A 272 24.15 3.20 28.78
C LYS A 272 23.57 1.96 28.05
N SER A 273 22.59 1.33 28.66
CA SER A 273 21.85 0.22 28.05
C SER A 273 21.03 0.71 26.81
N TRP A 274 20.90 -0.12 25.79
CA TRP A 274 20.09 0.20 24.61
C TRP A 274 18.60 0.26 24.93
N TYR A 275 18.16 -0.59 25.84
CA TYR A 275 16.81 -0.63 26.30
C TYR A 275 16.81 -0.53 27.83
N THR A 276 16.17 0.51 28.33
CA THR A 276 15.98 0.69 29.77
C THR A 276 14.55 1.19 30.00
N PRO A 277 13.82 0.57 30.93
CA PRO A 277 12.45 0.99 31.30
C PRO A 277 12.47 2.23 32.22
N VAL A 278 13.64 2.74 32.59
CA VAL A 278 13.80 3.88 33.48
C VAL A 278 14.49 5.05 32.80
N GLY A 279 14.10 6.26 33.16
CA GLY A 279 14.68 7.52 32.67
C GLY A 279 15.73 8.11 33.60
N ALA A 280 16.36 9.21 33.17
CA ALA A 280 17.24 10.00 34.00
C ALA A 280 16.47 10.84 35.00
N CYS A 281 16.79 10.76 36.25
CA CYS A 281 16.17 11.58 37.30
C CYS A 281 16.65 13.03 37.21
N PRO A 282 15.75 14.03 37.21
CA PRO A 282 16.14 15.45 37.15
C PRO A 282 16.89 15.92 38.40
N GLN A 283 16.68 15.29 39.55
CA GLN A 283 17.32 15.64 40.81
C GLN A 283 18.72 14.99 40.97
N CYS A 284 18.83 13.66 40.93
CA CYS A 284 20.06 12.96 41.17
C CYS A 284 20.89 12.61 39.94
N LYS A 285 20.36 12.86 38.74
CA LYS A 285 20.98 12.65 37.41
C LYS A 285 21.22 11.18 37.01
N TYR A 286 20.98 10.21 37.91
CA TYR A 286 21.09 8.78 37.60
C TYR A 286 19.87 8.29 36.78
N ILE A 287 20.06 7.25 35.97
CA ILE A 287 19.02 6.62 35.17
C ILE A 287 18.24 5.61 36.04
N THR A 288 17.41 6.14 36.94
CA THR A 288 16.69 5.38 37.98
C THR A 288 15.23 5.85 38.12
N LEU A 289 14.76 6.75 37.23
CA LEU A 289 13.44 7.33 37.25
C LEU A 289 12.45 6.37 36.55
N LYS A 290 11.54 5.80 37.29
CA LYS A 290 10.41 5.01 36.77
C LYS A 290 9.28 5.97 36.39
N SER A 291 8.61 5.74 35.27
CA SER A 291 7.38 6.44 34.88
C SER A 291 6.23 5.44 34.75
N GLU A 292 5.11 5.74 35.37
CA GLU A 292 3.85 5.01 35.21
C GLU A 292 2.80 5.96 34.63
N SER A 293 1.95 5.48 33.70
CA SER A 293 0.94 6.32 33.11
C SER A 293 -0.45 5.70 33.21
N GLU A 294 -1.41 6.50 33.67
CA GLU A 294 -2.81 6.14 33.79
C GLU A 294 -3.65 7.03 32.84
N VAL A 295 -4.46 6.40 31.99
CA VAL A 295 -5.35 7.14 31.08
C VAL A 295 -6.61 7.54 31.84
N ILE A 296 -6.80 8.83 32.08
CA ILE A 296 -7.97 9.41 32.74
C ILE A 296 -9.15 9.53 31.76
N SER A 297 -8.86 10.03 30.56
CA SER A 297 -9.85 10.09 29.48
C SER A 297 -9.23 9.70 28.14
N ALA A 298 -9.89 8.79 27.41
CA ALA A 298 -9.39 8.32 26.13
C ALA A 298 -9.57 9.37 25.02
N ALA A 299 -8.57 9.51 24.16
CA ALA A 299 -8.71 10.36 22.97
C ALA A 299 -9.69 9.76 21.97
N THR A 300 -10.55 10.61 21.38
CA THR A 300 -11.48 10.26 20.31
C THR A 300 -11.06 10.93 18.99
N THR A 301 -11.83 10.76 17.93
CA THR A 301 -11.62 11.48 16.68
C THR A 301 -12.04 12.95 16.76
N SER A 302 -12.88 13.32 17.74
CA SER A 302 -13.39 14.67 17.96
C SER A 302 -12.74 15.40 19.13
N SER A 303 -12.25 14.68 20.16
CA SER A 303 -11.67 15.24 21.38
C SER A 303 -10.29 14.66 21.69
N THR A 304 -9.45 15.48 22.33
CA THR A 304 -8.19 15.02 22.94
C THR A 304 -8.47 14.19 24.18
N GLY A 305 -7.57 13.25 24.48
CA GLY A 305 -7.59 12.52 25.74
C GLY A 305 -6.66 13.17 26.78
N LEU A 306 -6.70 12.64 28.02
CA LEU A 306 -5.85 13.06 29.12
C LEU A 306 -5.28 11.83 29.83
N LYS A 307 -3.98 11.82 30.10
CA LYS A 307 -3.33 10.81 30.94
C LYS A 307 -2.51 11.49 32.03
N ARG A 308 -2.49 10.87 33.19
CA ARG A 308 -1.57 11.21 34.26
C ARG A 308 -0.30 10.37 34.12
N VAL A 309 0.85 10.98 34.26
CA VAL A 309 2.16 10.32 34.28
C VAL A 309 2.81 10.60 35.62
N ASP A 310 3.00 9.56 36.42
CA ASP A 310 3.66 9.64 37.72
C ASP A 310 5.13 9.19 37.56
N TYR A 311 6.05 9.99 38.10
CA TYR A 311 7.48 9.77 38.03
C TYR A 311 8.04 9.49 39.41
N ASP A 312 8.67 8.34 39.61
CA ASP A 312 9.27 7.93 40.86
C ASP A 312 10.75 7.58 40.69
N CYS A 313 11.64 8.29 41.39
CA CYS A 313 13.04 7.96 41.38
C CYS A 313 13.37 6.93 42.45
N ARG A 314 13.85 5.76 42.04
CA ARG A 314 14.21 4.69 42.96
C ARG A 314 15.48 4.93 43.77
N ASN A 315 16.33 5.91 43.38
CA ASN A 315 17.55 6.24 44.08
C ASN A 315 17.39 7.37 45.11
N CYS A 316 16.78 8.52 44.76
CA CYS A 316 16.73 9.71 45.61
C CYS A 316 15.35 10.07 46.13
N LYS A 317 14.33 9.22 45.95
CA LYS A 317 12.95 9.45 46.37
C LYS A 317 12.27 10.67 45.70
N TYR A 318 12.84 11.19 44.59
CA TYR A 318 12.16 12.22 43.78
C TYR A 318 10.85 11.64 43.25
N HIS A 319 9.77 12.40 43.45
CA HIS A 319 8.44 12.09 42.95
C HIS A 319 7.87 13.31 42.26
N ASP A 320 7.22 13.12 41.09
CA ASP A 320 6.54 14.16 40.35
C ASP A 320 5.35 13.56 39.58
N SER A 321 4.36 14.39 39.28
CA SER A 321 3.18 13.94 38.54
C SER A 321 2.76 14.98 37.52
N GLU A 322 2.61 14.58 36.26
CA GLU A 322 2.28 15.46 35.14
C GLU A 322 1.02 14.98 34.40
N MET A 323 0.19 15.95 34.01
CA MET A 323 -0.98 15.71 33.18
C MET A 323 -0.62 15.92 31.71
N VAL A 324 -0.62 14.84 30.92
CA VAL A 324 -0.25 14.87 29.51
C VAL A 324 -1.47 14.68 28.62
N THR A 325 -1.64 15.60 27.67
CA THR A 325 -2.74 15.53 26.68
C THR A 325 -2.43 14.45 25.63
N ILE A 326 -3.36 13.53 25.42
CA ILE A 326 -3.28 12.55 24.33
C ILE A 326 -3.89 13.19 23.07
N PRO A 327 -3.16 13.26 21.95
CA PRO A 327 -3.66 13.86 20.72
C PRO A 327 -4.88 13.10 20.18
N LYS A 328 -5.78 13.81 19.48
CA LYS A 328 -6.94 13.21 18.82
C LYS A 328 -6.53 12.07 17.91
N LYS A 329 -7.33 11.01 17.90
CA LYS A 329 -7.16 9.93 16.92
C LYS A 329 -7.38 10.50 15.52
N ARG A 330 -6.43 10.35 14.62
CA ARG A 330 -6.62 10.69 13.21
C ARG A 330 -7.75 9.83 12.65
N LYS A 331 -8.80 10.44 12.08
CA LYS A 331 -9.68 9.71 11.16
C LYS A 331 -8.76 9.14 10.07
N SER A 332 -8.80 7.84 9.84
CA SER A 332 -8.25 7.30 8.60
C SER A 332 -9.10 7.91 7.49
N SER A 333 -8.59 8.95 6.86
CA SER A 333 -9.14 9.43 5.61
C SER A 333 -8.84 8.35 4.58
N SER A 334 -9.83 7.49 4.31
CA SER A 334 -9.94 6.95 2.98
C SER A 334 -10.05 8.18 2.08
N SER A 335 -8.97 8.54 1.40
CA SER A 335 -9.00 9.55 0.37
C SER A 335 -9.86 8.97 -0.76
N SER A 336 -11.18 9.18 -0.66
CA SER A 336 -12.05 9.12 -1.82
C SER A 336 -11.56 10.23 -2.75
N GLY A 337 -10.81 9.85 -3.78
CA GLY A 337 -10.42 10.74 -4.86
C GLY A 337 -11.69 11.13 -5.62
N GLY A 338 -12.46 12.05 -5.09
CA GLY A 338 -13.60 12.66 -5.74
C GLY A 338 -13.10 13.59 -6.84
N GLY A 339 -12.67 13.03 -7.96
CA GLY A 339 -12.43 13.74 -9.20
C GLY A 339 -13.46 13.29 -10.23
N SER A 340 -13.80 14.14 -11.19
CA SER A 340 -14.55 13.76 -12.39
C SER A 340 -13.59 13.35 -13.50
N PHE A 341 -14.04 12.41 -14.33
CA PHE A 341 -13.31 12.05 -15.55
C PHE A 341 -13.24 13.22 -16.53
N GLY A 342 -12.23 13.21 -17.39
CA GLY A 342 -11.90 14.32 -18.27
C GLY A 342 -12.73 14.42 -19.56
N GLY A 343 -13.75 13.55 -19.78
CA GLY A 343 -14.69 13.60 -20.90
C GLY A 343 -14.18 12.94 -22.19
N GLY A 344 -13.23 12.02 -22.11
CA GLY A 344 -12.72 11.24 -23.24
C GLY A 344 -13.75 10.23 -23.78
N SER A 345 -13.48 9.69 -24.97
CA SER A 345 -14.34 8.70 -25.63
C SER A 345 -13.53 7.58 -26.27
N SER A 346 -14.17 6.39 -26.38
CA SER A 346 -13.65 5.23 -27.11
C SER A 346 -14.55 4.89 -28.31
N SER A 347 -13.95 4.30 -29.33
CA SER A 347 -14.64 3.69 -30.50
C SER A 347 -14.64 2.16 -30.46
N GLY A 348 -14.27 1.55 -29.34
CA GLY A 348 -14.17 0.10 -29.18
C GLY A 348 -12.79 -0.47 -29.45
N GLY A 349 -11.73 0.35 -29.41
CA GLY A 349 -10.34 -0.10 -29.46
C GLY A 349 -9.95 -0.81 -28.17
N GLY A 350 -8.90 -1.65 -28.22
CA GLY A 350 -8.40 -2.42 -27.09
C GLY A 350 -8.52 -3.92 -27.27
N ALA A 351 -8.37 -4.69 -26.21
CA ALA A 351 -8.33 -6.15 -26.27
C ALA A 351 -9.15 -6.79 -25.15
N SER A 352 -9.59 -8.03 -25.38
CA SER A 352 -10.38 -8.81 -24.44
C SER A 352 -9.72 -10.16 -24.15
N GLY A 353 -9.98 -10.71 -22.96
CA GLY A 353 -9.52 -12.03 -22.57
C GLY A 353 -10.54 -12.77 -21.72
N SER A 354 -10.40 -14.08 -21.67
CA SER A 354 -11.20 -14.96 -20.81
C SER A 354 -10.32 -16.03 -20.17
N TRP A 355 -10.74 -16.57 -19.02
CA TRP A 355 -9.99 -17.57 -18.27
C TRP A 355 -10.87 -18.64 -17.66
#